data_92deb84331bbb53e0be54058b7503dae
#
_entry.id   92deb84331bbb53e0be54058b7503dae
#
_cell.length_a   1.000
_cell.length_b   1.000
_cell.length_c   1.000
_cell.angle_alpha   90.00
_cell.angle_beta   90.00
_cell.angle_gamma   90.00
#
_symmetry.space_group_name_H-M   'P 1'
#
loop_
_entity.id
_entity.type
_entity.pdbx_description
1 polymer ?
#
loop_
_entity_poly.entity_id
_entity_poly.type
_entity_poly.pdbx_seq_one_letter_code
_entity_poly.pdbx_strand_id
1 'polypeptide(L)'
;MTSNSSSSAAVRFVIVGFDGLRPDSVEADMPALSRFMASNHSWSHYLADFPTETYVNHPGIFSGFRPTGHGLVANCYWRRDMGGADGVFFGFDLEHVLRHRREDGLLLVPTMGERLGAAGKTMRVYCANSKG
;
A
#
# COMPACT_ATOMS: atom_id res chain seq x y z
N MET A 1 26.62 -21.99 -35.22
CA MET A 1 26.48 -21.64 -33.79
C MET A 1 25.17 -20.88 -33.65
N THR A 2 24.10 -21.56 -33.31
CA THR A 2 22.78 -20.95 -33.11
C THR A 2 22.69 -20.49 -31.65
N SER A 3 22.70 -19.22 -31.44
CA SER A 3 22.47 -18.60 -30.12
C SER A 3 20.99 -18.81 -29.73
N ASN A 4 20.78 -19.75 -28.83
CA ASN A 4 19.49 -19.97 -28.21
C ASN A 4 19.23 -18.84 -27.22
N SER A 5 18.60 -17.76 -27.68
CA SER A 5 18.09 -16.73 -26.80
C SER A 5 16.87 -17.30 -26.06
N SER A 6 17.09 -17.87 -24.89
CA SER A 6 16.01 -18.18 -23.95
C SER A 6 15.34 -16.86 -23.56
N SER A 7 14.20 -16.59 -24.17
CA SER A 7 13.30 -15.52 -23.75
C SER A 7 12.84 -15.84 -22.32
N SER A 8 13.47 -15.22 -21.33
CA SER A 8 12.99 -15.26 -19.96
C SER A 8 11.56 -14.72 -19.95
N ALA A 9 10.60 -15.59 -19.66
CA ALA A 9 9.21 -15.17 -19.53
C ALA A 9 9.14 -14.06 -18.47
N ALA A 10 8.60 -12.90 -18.84
CA ALA A 10 8.47 -11.77 -17.92
C ALA A 10 7.54 -12.17 -16.77
N VAL A 11 8.06 -12.22 -15.58
CA VAL A 11 7.26 -12.48 -14.37
C VAL A 11 6.35 -11.28 -14.13
N ARG A 12 5.06 -11.54 -14.00
CA ARG A 12 4.05 -10.52 -13.68
C ARG A 12 3.42 -10.85 -12.34
N PHE A 13 3.30 -9.83 -11.51
CA PHE A 13 2.58 -9.92 -10.24
C PHE A 13 1.32 -9.05 -10.31
N VAL A 14 0.25 -9.56 -9.73
CA VAL A 14 -0.99 -8.80 -9.49
C VAL A 14 -1.22 -8.81 -7.99
N ILE A 15 -1.31 -7.62 -7.41
CA ILE A 15 -1.65 -7.43 -6.00
C ILE A 15 -3.04 -6.81 -5.98
N VAL A 16 -3.97 -7.47 -5.29
CA VAL A 16 -5.33 -6.98 -5.11
C VAL A 16 -5.53 -6.70 -3.62
N GLY A 17 -5.71 -5.43 -3.26
CA GLY A 17 -6.01 -5.01 -1.89
C GLY A 17 -7.50 -4.78 -1.72
N PHE A 18 -8.07 -5.36 -0.68
CA PHE A 18 -9.43 -5.09 -0.23
C PHE A 18 -9.35 -4.40 1.12
N ASP A 19 -9.58 -3.08 1.13
CA ASP A 19 -9.56 -2.31 2.37
C ASP A 19 -10.79 -2.69 3.24
N GLY A 20 -10.56 -2.92 4.54
CA GLY A 20 -11.61 -3.27 5.48
C GLY A 20 -12.22 -4.68 5.30
N LEU A 21 -11.65 -5.53 4.43
CA LEU A 21 -12.18 -6.88 4.23
C LEU A 21 -11.99 -7.73 5.48
N ARG A 22 -13.08 -8.34 5.94
CA ARG A 22 -13.11 -9.25 7.09
C ARG A 22 -13.17 -10.71 6.61
N PRO A 23 -12.57 -11.66 7.33
CA PRO A 23 -12.59 -13.08 6.96
C PRO A 23 -14.00 -13.66 6.85
N ASP A 24 -14.91 -13.28 7.77
CA ASP A 24 -16.30 -13.72 7.76
C ASP A 24 -17.08 -13.28 6.51
N SER A 25 -16.76 -12.10 5.96
CA SER A 25 -17.36 -11.62 4.70
C SER A 25 -16.91 -12.44 3.49
N VAL A 26 -15.70 -12.98 3.52
CA VAL A 26 -15.20 -13.83 2.42
C VAL A 26 -16.00 -15.11 2.31
N GLU A 27 -16.29 -15.74 3.44
CA GLU A 27 -17.06 -16.99 3.47
C GLU A 27 -18.52 -16.77 3.06
N ALA A 28 -19.15 -15.70 3.56
CA ALA A 28 -20.55 -15.42 3.35
C ALA A 28 -20.88 -14.88 1.95
N ASP A 29 -20.07 -13.92 1.45
CA ASP A 29 -20.47 -13.06 0.34
C ASP A 29 -19.55 -13.15 -0.88
N MET A 30 -18.37 -13.80 -0.75
CA MET A 30 -17.36 -13.83 -1.80
C MET A 30 -16.98 -15.25 -2.27
N PRO A 31 -17.89 -15.99 -2.89
CA PRO A 31 -17.67 -17.41 -3.21
C PRO A 31 -16.52 -17.66 -4.20
N ALA A 32 -16.18 -16.68 -5.06
CA ALA A 32 -15.05 -16.78 -5.97
C ALA A 32 -13.72 -16.69 -5.21
N LEU A 33 -13.60 -15.73 -4.28
CA LEU A 33 -12.42 -15.55 -3.44
C LEU A 33 -12.27 -16.74 -2.48
N SER A 34 -13.36 -17.21 -1.89
CA SER A 34 -13.36 -18.38 -1.01
C SER A 34 -12.83 -19.62 -1.74
N ARG A 35 -13.29 -19.90 -2.98
CA ARG A 35 -12.78 -20.99 -3.81
C ARG A 35 -11.30 -20.81 -4.16
N PHE A 36 -10.89 -19.58 -4.49
CA PHE A 36 -9.50 -19.29 -4.79
C PHE A 36 -8.60 -19.55 -3.58
N MET A 37 -9.01 -19.13 -2.38
CA MET A 37 -8.27 -19.38 -1.15
C MET A 37 -8.18 -20.87 -0.81
N ALA A 38 -9.24 -21.62 -1.03
CA ALA A 38 -9.25 -23.08 -0.79
C ALA A 38 -8.30 -23.85 -1.72
N SER A 39 -8.00 -23.30 -2.90
CA SER A 39 -7.15 -23.93 -3.92
C SER A 39 -5.70 -23.42 -3.91
N ASN A 40 -5.39 -22.44 -3.07
CA ASN A 40 -4.08 -21.78 -3.02
C ASN A 40 -3.58 -21.61 -1.59
N HIS A 41 -2.38 -21.06 -1.44
CA HIS A 41 -1.88 -20.70 -0.11
C HIS A 41 -2.67 -19.52 0.45
N SER A 42 -3.15 -19.67 1.69
CA SER A 42 -3.84 -18.62 2.41
C SER A 42 -3.34 -18.53 3.85
N TRP A 43 -3.39 -17.33 4.42
CA TRP A 43 -3.09 -17.08 5.83
C TRP A 43 -4.31 -16.46 6.49
N SER A 44 -4.80 -17.09 7.56
CA SER A 44 -5.95 -16.62 8.33
C SER A 44 -5.61 -15.59 9.42
N HIS A 45 -4.32 -15.44 9.74
CA HIS A 45 -3.85 -14.60 10.85
C HIS A 45 -2.91 -13.50 10.35
N TYR A 46 -3.42 -12.60 9.54
CA TYR A 46 -2.72 -11.36 9.21
C TYR A 46 -3.08 -10.28 10.24
N LEU A 47 -2.08 -9.75 10.93
CA LEU A 47 -2.24 -8.66 11.88
C LEU A 47 -1.81 -7.35 11.24
N ALA A 48 -2.72 -6.39 11.22
CA ALA A 48 -2.43 -5.03 10.82
C ALA A 48 -1.55 -4.33 11.86
N ASP A 49 -0.78 -3.33 11.42
CA ASP A 49 -0.11 -2.43 12.35
C ASP A 49 -1.12 -1.54 13.08
N PHE A 50 -0.79 -1.15 14.29
CA PHE A 50 -1.60 -0.24 15.09
C PHE A 50 -1.17 1.22 14.89
N PRO A 51 -2.13 2.16 14.80
CA PRO A 51 -3.58 1.97 14.69
C PRO A 51 -3.98 1.29 13.36
N THR A 52 -5.07 0.51 13.37
CA THR A 52 -5.55 -0.24 12.20
C THR A 52 -6.26 0.67 11.20
N GLU A 53 -5.51 1.59 10.64
CA GLU A 53 -5.99 2.66 9.76
C GLU A 53 -5.36 2.55 8.36
N THR A 54 -6.04 3.08 7.35
CA THR A 54 -5.63 2.99 5.94
C THR A 54 -4.26 3.60 5.70
N TYR A 55 -4.02 4.84 6.17
CA TYR A 55 -2.74 5.55 6.01
C TYR A 55 -1.60 5.01 6.88
N VAL A 56 -1.89 4.10 7.78
CA VAL A 56 -0.89 3.35 8.54
C VAL A 56 -0.49 2.07 7.80
N ASN A 57 -1.48 1.32 7.33
CA ASN A 57 -1.26 -0.03 6.82
C ASN A 57 -0.93 -0.10 5.33
N HIS A 58 -1.59 0.70 4.47
CA HIS A 58 -1.29 0.68 3.04
C HIS A 58 0.16 1.09 2.74
N PRO A 59 0.72 2.17 3.32
CA PRO A 59 2.13 2.48 3.17
C PRO A 59 3.04 1.34 3.63
N GLY A 60 2.67 0.66 4.71
CA GLY A 60 3.41 -0.51 5.20
C GLY A 60 3.48 -1.64 4.18
N ILE A 61 2.34 -1.98 3.56
CA ILE A 61 2.24 -3.00 2.50
C ILE A 61 3.13 -2.63 1.31
N PHE A 62 3.10 -1.37 0.86
CA PHE A 62 3.79 -0.94 -0.36
C PHE A 62 5.21 -0.42 -0.15
N SER A 63 5.67 -0.28 1.08
CA SER A 63 7.07 0.09 1.38
C SER A 63 7.86 -1.04 2.05
N GLY A 64 7.18 -1.92 2.76
CA GLY A 64 7.78 -2.94 3.62
C GLY A 64 8.26 -2.41 4.96
N PHE A 65 7.85 -1.19 5.35
CA PHE A 65 8.22 -0.56 6.61
C PHE A 65 7.03 -0.37 7.52
N ARG A 66 7.27 -0.41 8.83
CA ARG A 66 6.27 -0.08 9.85
C ARG A 66 6.01 1.43 9.91
N PRO A 67 4.94 1.89 10.58
CA PRO A 67 4.58 3.31 10.67
C PRO A 67 5.72 4.24 11.11
N THR A 68 6.53 3.80 12.06
CA THR A 68 7.72 4.55 12.51
C THR A 68 8.80 4.69 11.43
N GLY A 69 8.85 3.78 10.47
CA GLY A 69 9.79 3.82 9.35
C GLY A 69 9.26 4.61 8.17
N HIS A 70 8.00 4.41 7.77
CA HIS A 70 7.43 5.13 6.62
C HIS A 70 6.86 6.52 6.99
N GLY A 71 6.64 6.81 8.27
CA GLY A 71 6.34 8.15 8.78
C GLY A 71 4.87 8.55 8.82
N LEU A 72 3.93 7.72 8.35
CA LEU A 72 2.50 7.96 8.50
C LEU A 72 1.97 7.13 9.67
N VAL A 73 1.53 7.80 10.71
CA VAL A 73 1.22 7.18 12.01
C VAL A 73 -0.28 7.10 12.32
N ALA A 74 -1.11 7.80 11.55
CA ALA A 74 -2.57 7.75 11.61
C ALA A 74 -3.20 8.34 10.34
N ASN A 75 -4.52 8.15 10.17
CA ASN A 75 -5.28 8.86 9.13
C ASN A 75 -5.40 10.37 9.41
N CYS A 76 -5.36 10.74 10.69
CA CYS A 76 -5.36 12.11 11.13
C CYS A 76 -4.42 12.26 12.33
N TYR A 77 -3.47 13.18 12.25
CA TYR A 77 -2.53 13.46 13.35
C TYR A 77 -1.93 14.86 13.21
N TRP A 78 -1.36 15.35 14.31
CA TRP A 78 -0.71 16.65 14.32
C TRP A 78 0.81 16.51 14.24
N ARG A 79 1.41 17.30 13.36
CA ARG A 79 2.86 17.39 13.18
C ARG A 79 3.40 18.61 13.91
N ARG A 80 4.19 18.35 14.94
CA ARG A 80 4.78 19.41 15.78
C ARG A 80 5.73 20.32 15.02
N ASP A 81 6.44 19.79 14.04
CA ASP A 81 7.42 20.51 13.23
C ASP A 81 6.80 21.54 12.29
N MET A 82 5.53 21.42 11.95
CA MET A 82 4.82 22.37 11.09
C MET A 82 4.06 23.44 11.89
N GLY A 83 3.70 23.16 13.12
CA GLY A 83 3.00 24.10 14.03
C GLY A 83 1.58 24.48 13.60
N GLY A 84 0.83 25.11 14.53
CA GLY A 84 -0.49 25.68 14.25
C GLY A 84 -1.46 24.77 13.52
N ALA A 85 -2.36 25.35 12.74
CA ALA A 85 -3.33 24.62 11.92
C ALA A 85 -2.66 23.85 10.76
N ASP A 86 -1.55 24.33 10.26
CA ASP A 86 -0.81 23.69 9.17
C ASP A 86 -0.18 22.36 9.60
N GLY A 87 0.01 22.14 10.89
CA GLY A 87 0.51 20.90 11.45
C GLY A 87 -0.49 19.74 11.39
N VAL A 88 -1.76 19.99 11.14
CA VAL A 88 -2.76 18.91 11.05
C VAL A 88 -2.62 18.16 9.72
N PHE A 89 -2.26 16.88 9.79
CA PHE A 89 -2.39 15.95 8.68
C PHE A 89 -3.78 15.33 8.69
N PHE A 90 -4.45 15.34 7.56
CA PHE A 90 -5.70 14.65 7.34
C PHE A 90 -5.63 13.92 5.99
N GLY A 91 -5.41 12.61 6.02
CA GLY A 91 -5.09 11.82 4.84
C GLY A 91 -6.21 11.70 3.80
N PHE A 92 -7.46 12.00 4.19
CA PHE A 92 -8.60 11.99 3.28
C PHE A 92 -8.82 13.33 2.57
N ASP A 93 -7.96 14.30 2.79
CA ASP A 93 -7.98 15.61 2.14
C ASP A 93 -6.70 15.81 1.34
N LEU A 94 -6.86 15.98 0.03
CA LEU A 94 -5.73 16.11 -0.90
C LEU A 94 -4.85 17.34 -0.58
N GLU A 95 -5.44 18.45 -0.17
CA GLU A 95 -4.68 19.65 0.19
C GLU A 95 -3.78 19.39 1.40
N HIS A 96 -4.31 18.70 2.42
CA HIS A 96 -3.52 18.29 3.57
C HIS A 96 -2.39 17.33 3.17
N VAL A 97 -2.68 16.33 2.32
CA VAL A 97 -1.66 15.39 1.83
C VAL A 97 -0.56 16.14 1.06
N LEU A 98 -0.91 17.05 0.16
CA LEU A 98 0.06 17.84 -0.61
C LEU A 98 0.88 18.78 0.27
N ARG A 99 0.25 19.41 1.25
CA ARG A 99 0.93 20.30 2.21
C ARG A 99 1.96 19.55 3.07
N HIS A 100 1.68 18.31 3.42
CA HIS A 100 2.58 17.48 4.22
C HIS A 100 3.62 16.71 3.41
N ARG A 101 3.53 16.79 2.09
CA ARG A 101 4.53 16.20 1.20
C ARG A 101 5.88 16.91 1.37
N ARG A 102 6.94 16.12 1.43
CA ARG A 102 8.33 16.60 1.38
C ARG A 102 8.81 16.62 -0.07
N GLU A 103 9.99 17.16 -0.31
CA GLU A 103 10.61 17.13 -1.64
C GLU A 103 10.69 15.70 -2.19
N ASP A 104 11.03 14.72 -1.33
CA ASP A 104 11.18 13.31 -1.67
C ASP A 104 9.87 12.52 -1.62
N GLY A 105 8.73 13.15 -1.38
CA GLY A 105 7.43 12.50 -1.29
C GLY A 105 6.78 12.59 0.09
N LEU A 106 5.65 11.87 0.26
CA LEU A 106 4.90 11.84 1.52
C LEU A 106 5.55 10.89 2.55
N LEU A 107 6.08 9.76 2.09
CA LEU A 107 6.72 8.75 2.94
C LEU A 107 8.19 9.08 3.18
N LEU A 108 8.72 8.59 4.30
CA LEU A 108 10.14 8.69 4.66
C LEU A 108 11.03 7.66 3.95
N VAL A 109 10.41 6.73 3.25
CA VAL A 109 11.06 5.59 2.61
C VAL A 109 10.49 5.38 1.22
N PRO A 110 11.26 4.86 0.27
CA PRO A 110 10.77 4.59 -1.08
C PRO A 110 9.72 3.48 -1.08
N THR A 111 8.69 3.69 -1.87
CA THR A 111 7.63 2.74 -2.16
C THR A 111 8.11 1.59 -3.06
N MET A 112 7.32 0.53 -3.14
CA MET A 112 7.54 -0.56 -4.10
C MET A 112 7.61 -0.02 -5.54
N GLY A 113 6.76 0.95 -5.90
CA GLY A 113 6.76 1.56 -7.24
C GLY A 113 8.07 2.26 -7.56
N GLU A 114 8.59 3.06 -6.64
CA GLU A 114 9.88 3.76 -6.79
C GLU A 114 11.05 2.77 -6.88
N ARG A 115 11.06 1.73 -6.04
CA ARG A 115 12.09 0.68 -6.08
C ARG A 115 12.07 -0.11 -7.38
N LEU A 116 10.87 -0.44 -7.87
CA LEU A 116 10.71 -1.12 -9.17
C LEU A 116 11.18 -0.22 -10.32
N GLY A 117 10.83 1.08 -10.29
CA GLY A 117 11.30 2.06 -11.26
C GLY A 117 12.83 2.16 -11.29
N ALA A 118 13.47 2.24 -10.13
CA ALA A 118 14.94 2.25 -10.02
C ALA A 118 15.58 0.96 -10.57
N ALA A 119 14.87 -0.17 -10.52
CA ALA A 119 15.31 -1.44 -11.09
C ALA A 119 14.89 -1.63 -12.56
N GLY A 120 14.44 -0.58 -13.26
CA GLY A 120 13.98 -0.66 -14.65
C GLY A 120 12.69 -1.46 -14.84
N LYS A 121 11.89 -1.64 -13.78
CA LYS A 121 10.61 -2.33 -13.81
C LYS A 121 9.46 -1.33 -13.81
N THR A 122 8.29 -1.77 -14.20
CA THR A 122 7.08 -0.95 -14.23
C THR A 122 6.07 -1.46 -13.22
N MET A 123 5.48 -0.55 -12.44
CA MET A 123 4.32 -0.81 -11.62
C MET A 123 3.16 0.05 -12.12
N ARG A 124 1.97 -0.53 -12.19
CA ARG A 124 0.73 0.19 -12.45
C ARG A 124 -0.17 0.05 -11.24
N VAL A 125 -0.74 1.14 -10.79
CA VAL A 125 -1.65 1.18 -9.65
C VAL A 125 -3.02 1.61 -10.14
N TYR A 126 -4.03 0.85 -9.79
CA TYR A 126 -5.42 1.19 -9.99
C TYR A 126 -6.04 1.29 -8.60
N CYS A 127 -6.40 2.49 -8.20
CA CYS A 127 -7.00 2.72 -6.89
C CYS A 127 -8.47 3.08 -7.07
N ALA A 128 -9.33 2.37 -6.36
CA ALA A 128 -10.76 2.64 -6.34
C ALA A 128 -11.17 3.56 -5.18
N ASN A 129 -10.22 4.17 -4.49
CA ASN A 129 -10.54 5.08 -3.41
C ASN A 129 -11.19 6.33 -3.98
N SER A 130 -12.48 6.47 -3.71
CA SER A 130 -13.33 7.53 -4.21
C SER A 130 -13.07 8.91 -3.61
N LYS A 131 -12.10 9.02 -2.76
CA LYS A 131 -11.74 10.27 -2.07
C LYS A 131 -10.29 10.66 -2.30
N GLY A 132 -9.75 10.22 -3.43
CA GLY A 132 -8.63 10.91 -4.01
C GLY A 132 -9.12 12.17 -4.66
#